data_20f06dd395e090715557ca9ea35f8e2f
#
_entry.id   20f06dd395e090715557ca9ea35f8e2f
#
_cell.length_a   1.000
_cell.length_b   1.000
_cell.length_c   1.000
_cell.angle_alpha   90.00
_cell.angle_beta   90.00
_cell.angle_gamma   90.00
#
_symmetry.space_group_name_H-M   'P 1'
#
loop_
_entity.id
_entity.type
_entity.pdbx_description
1 polymer ?
#
loop_
_entity_poly.entity_id
_entity_poly.type
_entity_poly.pdbx_seq_one_letter_code
_entity_poly.pdbx_strand_id
1 'polypeptide(L)'
;MKLLQFPENPYGIYVAAGVMLLASALSIIDVGLSAEGLSLGLITAVLGAGLAIGILYRRYLVWIAATLLASVNAVVHAFQLIFLMMAVSSAGEYLLFATTHAVPLGLYAFVVFYLNTNEIRDLFGLVPLNQDKNPGP
;
A
#
# COMPACT_ATOMS: atom_id res chain seq x y z
N MET A 1 -25.16 5.70 -19.15
CA MET A 1 -24.68 4.93 -18.02
C MET A 1 -23.89 3.74 -18.56
N LYS A 2 -22.56 3.89 -18.80
CA LYS A 2 -21.71 2.78 -19.26
C LYS A 2 -21.42 1.89 -18.04
N LEU A 3 -22.22 0.85 -17.88
CA LEU A 3 -22.01 -0.21 -16.92
C LEU A 3 -20.71 -0.94 -17.27
N LEU A 4 -19.73 -0.81 -16.36
CA LEU A 4 -18.67 -1.77 -16.07
C LEU A 4 -18.20 -2.64 -17.26
N GLN A 5 -17.45 -2.05 -18.19
CA GLN A 5 -16.55 -2.86 -19.01
C GLN A 5 -15.40 -3.29 -18.09
N PHE A 6 -15.41 -4.57 -17.72
CA PHE A 6 -14.27 -5.19 -17.02
C PHE A 6 -13.08 -5.18 -17.97
N PRO A 7 -11.93 -4.65 -17.56
CA PRO A 7 -10.74 -4.69 -18.39
C PRO A 7 -10.27 -6.14 -18.57
N GLU A 8 -9.53 -6.38 -19.64
CA GLU A 8 -9.04 -7.68 -20.05
C GLU A 8 -8.16 -8.40 -19.03
N ASN A 9 -7.64 -7.69 -18.01
CA ASN A 9 -6.87 -8.29 -16.92
C ASN A 9 -7.33 -7.85 -15.53
N PRO A 10 -8.40 -8.43 -14.97
CA PRO A 10 -8.91 -8.08 -13.65
C PRO A 10 -7.99 -8.50 -12.50
N TYR A 11 -7.05 -9.43 -12.75
CA TYR A 11 -6.19 -9.99 -11.69
C TYR A 11 -5.36 -8.95 -10.96
N GLY A 12 -4.85 -7.95 -11.65
CA GLY A 12 -4.02 -6.92 -11.08
C GLY A 12 -4.68 -6.11 -9.97
N ILE A 13 -5.95 -5.76 -10.12
CA ILE A 13 -6.71 -5.04 -9.10
C ILE A 13 -6.90 -5.91 -7.85
N TYR A 14 -7.19 -7.20 -8.02
CA TYR A 14 -7.34 -8.13 -6.91
C TYR A 14 -6.02 -8.32 -6.15
N VAL A 15 -4.89 -8.36 -6.89
CA VAL A 15 -3.56 -8.43 -6.27
C VAL A 15 -3.29 -7.18 -5.44
N ALA A 16 -3.51 -5.98 -5.98
CA ALA A 16 -3.32 -4.73 -5.25
C ALA A 16 -4.21 -4.65 -3.99
N ALA A 17 -5.49 -5.01 -4.12
CA ALA A 17 -6.42 -5.03 -3.00
C ALA A 17 -6.00 -6.07 -1.94
N GLY A 18 -5.59 -7.26 -2.36
CA GLY A 18 -5.13 -8.33 -1.46
C GLY A 18 -3.86 -7.96 -0.70
N VAL A 19 -2.88 -7.37 -1.39
CA VAL A 19 -1.64 -6.89 -0.75
C VAL A 19 -1.93 -5.75 0.22
N MET A 20 -2.83 -4.83 -0.12
CA MET A 20 -3.25 -3.74 0.76
C MET A 20 -3.94 -4.27 2.02
N LEU A 21 -4.82 -5.27 1.89
CA LEU A 21 -5.46 -5.95 3.03
C LEU A 21 -4.43 -6.63 3.93
N LEU A 22 -3.49 -7.36 3.34
CA LEU A 22 -2.43 -8.03 4.09
C LEU A 22 -1.54 -7.04 4.84
N ALA A 23 -1.09 -5.97 4.16
CA ALA A 23 -0.29 -4.91 4.78
C ALA A 23 -1.04 -4.24 5.94
N SER A 24 -2.34 -3.97 5.76
CA SER A 24 -3.19 -3.38 6.80
C SER A 24 -3.40 -4.32 7.99
N ALA A 25 -3.54 -5.62 7.77
CA ALA A 25 -3.65 -6.60 8.85
C ALA A 25 -2.35 -6.70 9.66
N LEU A 26 -1.19 -6.65 8.99
CA LEU A 26 0.11 -6.67 9.66
C LEU A 26 0.37 -5.41 10.49
N SER A 27 -0.22 -4.26 10.13
CA SER A 27 -0.14 -3.02 10.92
C SER A 27 -0.73 -3.16 12.33
N ILE A 28 -1.66 -4.09 12.57
CA ILE A 28 -2.19 -4.37 13.91
C ILE A 28 -1.13 -5.03 14.79
N ILE A 29 -0.31 -5.89 14.20
CA ILE A 29 0.74 -6.62 14.91
C ILE A 29 1.90 -5.70 15.26
N ASP A 30 2.22 -4.77 14.36
CA ASP A 30 3.36 -3.87 14.48
C ASP A 30 3.23 -2.85 15.62
N VAL A 31 2.02 -2.32 15.84
CA VAL A 31 1.80 -1.22 16.80
C VAL A 31 1.81 -1.70 18.26
N GLY A 32 1.93 -3.00 18.50
CA GLY A 32 2.06 -3.57 19.83
C GLY A 32 0.75 -3.61 20.62
N LEU A 33 0.79 -4.29 21.77
CA LEU A 33 -0.38 -4.55 22.63
C LEU A 33 -0.70 -3.42 23.62
N SER A 34 -0.08 -2.22 23.48
CA SER A 34 -0.49 -1.06 24.28
C SER A 34 -1.86 -0.55 23.81
N ALA A 35 -2.68 -0.04 24.72
CA ALA A 35 -4.03 0.42 24.37
C ALA A 35 -4.02 1.54 23.31
N GLU A 36 -3.02 2.44 23.36
CA GLU A 36 -2.84 3.51 22.37
C GLU A 36 -2.36 2.95 21.02
N GLY A 37 -1.43 2.03 21.05
CA GLY A 37 -0.94 1.33 19.87
C GLY A 37 -2.05 0.53 19.18
N LEU A 38 -2.84 -0.23 19.93
CA LEU A 38 -3.94 -1.02 19.37
C LEU A 38 -4.96 -0.12 18.65
N SER A 39 -5.25 1.07 19.18
CA SER A 39 -6.18 2.01 18.54
C SER A 39 -5.66 2.54 17.20
N LEU A 40 -4.38 2.90 17.11
CA LEU A 40 -3.74 3.35 15.86
C LEU A 40 -3.66 2.22 14.83
N GLY A 41 -3.28 1.01 15.26
CA GLY A 41 -3.26 -0.18 14.41
C GLY A 41 -4.62 -0.51 13.83
N LEU A 42 -5.68 -0.45 14.65
CA LEU A 42 -7.05 -0.67 14.20
C LEU A 42 -7.52 0.41 13.20
N ILE A 43 -7.22 1.68 13.46
CA ILE A 43 -7.55 2.76 12.51
C ILE A 43 -6.87 2.51 11.16
N THR A 44 -5.58 2.20 11.16
CA THR A 44 -4.83 1.90 9.93
C THR A 44 -5.39 0.67 9.21
N ALA A 45 -5.74 -0.37 9.96
CA ALA A 45 -6.32 -1.59 9.40
C ALA A 45 -7.71 -1.34 8.77
N VAL A 46 -8.58 -0.59 9.45
CA VAL A 46 -9.90 -0.23 8.95
C VAL A 46 -9.81 0.64 7.69
N LEU A 47 -8.95 1.67 7.72
CA LEU A 47 -8.71 2.52 6.56
C LEU A 47 -8.14 1.72 5.38
N GLY A 48 -7.14 0.89 5.63
CA GLY A 48 -6.54 0.05 4.60
C GLY A 48 -7.51 -0.97 4.02
N ALA A 49 -8.35 -1.60 4.84
CA ALA A 49 -9.40 -2.50 4.37
C ALA A 49 -10.46 -1.75 3.54
N GLY A 50 -10.88 -0.58 3.99
CA GLY A 50 -11.80 0.28 3.23
C GLY A 50 -11.24 0.68 1.87
N LEU A 51 -9.96 1.06 1.81
CA LEU A 51 -9.27 1.38 0.57
C LEU A 51 -9.07 0.17 -0.33
N ALA A 52 -8.75 -1.00 0.22
CA ALA A 52 -8.64 -2.23 -0.54
C ALA A 52 -9.96 -2.59 -1.25
N ILE A 53 -11.09 -2.48 -0.53
CA ILE A 53 -12.42 -2.64 -1.11
C ILE A 53 -12.67 -1.55 -2.16
N GLY A 54 -12.33 -0.30 -1.85
CA GLY A 54 -12.49 0.84 -2.77
C GLY A 54 -11.68 0.69 -4.06
N ILE A 55 -10.50 0.08 -4.03
CA ILE A 55 -9.67 -0.23 -5.21
C ILE A 55 -10.46 -1.10 -6.19
N LEU A 56 -11.27 -2.05 -5.70
CA LEU A 56 -12.11 -2.91 -6.53
C LEU A 56 -13.18 -2.11 -7.30
N TYR A 57 -13.64 -0.98 -6.74
CA TYR A 57 -14.59 -0.08 -7.40
C TYR A 57 -13.94 0.93 -8.36
N ARG A 58 -12.61 0.92 -8.52
CA ARG A 58 -11.85 1.72 -9.49
C ARG A 58 -12.16 3.21 -9.44
N ARG A 59 -12.34 3.77 -8.24
CA ARG A 59 -12.58 5.20 -8.07
C ARG A 59 -11.26 5.96 -8.03
N TYR A 60 -11.14 7.04 -8.79
CA TYR A 60 -9.95 7.91 -8.81
C TYR A 60 -9.52 8.39 -7.42
N LEU A 61 -10.48 8.85 -6.60
CA LEU A 61 -10.20 9.29 -5.23
C LEU A 61 -9.65 8.16 -4.36
N VAL A 62 -10.11 6.93 -4.56
CA VAL A 62 -9.61 5.77 -3.85
C VAL A 62 -8.16 5.45 -4.26
N TRP A 63 -7.84 5.58 -5.54
CA TRP A 63 -6.47 5.42 -6.02
C TRP A 63 -5.53 6.43 -5.34
N ILE A 64 -5.90 7.73 -5.29
CA ILE A 64 -5.11 8.75 -4.58
C ILE A 64 -4.94 8.38 -3.12
N ALA A 65 -6.05 8.09 -2.41
CA ALA A 65 -6.02 7.78 -0.99
C ALA A 65 -5.19 6.52 -0.68
N ALA A 66 -5.32 5.46 -1.48
CA ALA A 66 -4.55 4.24 -1.32
C ALA A 66 -3.06 4.45 -1.58
N THR A 67 -2.71 5.21 -2.62
CA THR A 67 -1.32 5.54 -2.94
C THR A 67 -0.70 6.41 -1.84
N LEU A 68 -1.42 7.40 -1.33
CA LEU A 68 -0.95 8.26 -0.23
C LEU A 68 -0.77 7.45 1.06
N LEU A 69 -1.77 6.66 1.46
CA LEU A 69 -1.67 5.84 2.66
C LEU A 69 -0.52 4.85 2.58
N ALA A 70 -0.38 4.16 1.45
CA ALA A 70 0.73 3.22 1.25
C ALA A 70 2.09 3.92 1.27
N SER A 71 2.21 5.11 0.65
CA SER A 71 3.45 5.88 0.66
C SER A 71 3.84 6.33 2.06
N VAL A 72 2.88 6.86 2.85
CA VAL A 72 3.14 7.29 4.23
C VAL A 72 3.58 6.10 5.09
N ASN A 73 2.87 4.97 5.01
CA ASN A 73 3.25 3.78 5.78
C ASN A 73 4.61 3.23 5.36
N ALA A 74 4.94 3.21 4.05
CA ALA A 74 6.26 2.81 3.58
C ALA A 74 7.37 3.69 4.18
N VAL A 75 7.18 5.01 4.21
CA VAL A 75 8.13 5.95 4.82
C VAL A 75 8.26 5.70 6.32
N VAL A 76 7.15 5.51 7.03
CA VAL A 76 7.16 5.22 8.48
C VAL A 76 7.96 3.95 8.78
N HIS A 77 7.67 2.85 8.08
CA HIS A 77 8.40 1.60 8.27
C HIS A 77 9.89 1.70 7.89
N ALA A 78 10.23 2.48 6.86
CA ALA A 78 11.62 2.75 6.51
C ALA A 78 12.37 3.50 7.63
N PHE A 79 11.75 4.53 8.21
CA PHE A 79 12.32 5.22 9.37
C PHE A 79 12.48 4.30 10.58
N GLN A 80 11.47 3.49 10.88
CA GLN A 80 11.52 2.52 11.97
C GLN A 80 12.68 1.53 11.79
N LEU A 81 12.89 1.01 10.57
CA LEU A 81 14.05 0.16 10.27
C LEU A 81 15.38 0.87 10.52
N ILE A 82 15.52 2.13 10.09
CA ILE A 82 16.75 2.91 10.31
C ILE A 82 17.00 3.10 11.82
N PHE A 83 15.98 3.50 12.58
CA PHE A 83 16.11 3.66 14.04
C PHE A 83 16.47 2.35 14.73
N LEU A 84 15.89 1.24 14.32
CA LEU A 84 16.19 -0.08 14.86
C LEU A 84 17.62 -0.52 14.60
N MET A 85 18.15 -0.27 13.41
CA MET A 85 19.56 -0.54 13.11
C MET A 85 20.51 0.19 14.04
N MET A 86 20.07 1.33 14.62
CA MET A 86 20.88 2.13 15.55
C MET A 86 20.70 1.73 17.02
N ALA A 87 19.57 1.10 17.38
CA ALA A 87 19.16 0.87 18.77
C ALA A 87 19.32 -0.59 19.25
N VAL A 88 19.33 -1.57 18.32
CA VAL A 88 19.32 -3.00 18.67
C VAL A 88 20.74 -3.50 18.92
N SER A 89 20.93 -4.16 20.06
CA SER A 89 22.23 -4.72 20.48
C SER A 89 22.34 -6.25 20.31
N SER A 90 21.25 -6.97 20.10
CA SER A 90 21.23 -8.43 19.95
C SER A 90 20.75 -8.88 18.56
N ALA A 91 21.38 -9.94 18.03
CA ALA A 91 21.01 -10.48 16.72
C ALA A 91 19.57 -11.03 16.65
N GLY A 92 19.05 -11.58 17.76
CA GLY A 92 17.68 -12.11 17.82
C GLY A 92 16.62 -11.03 17.76
N GLU A 93 16.80 -9.94 18.50
CA GLU A 93 15.93 -8.78 18.45
C GLU A 93 15.96 -8.13 17.07
N TYR A 94 17.17 -8.01 16.48
CA TYR A 94 17.32 -7.48 15.14
C TYR A 94 16.49 -8.24 14.11
N LEU A 95 16.53 -9.58 14.14
CA LEU A 95 15.80 -10.40 13.19
C LEU A 95 14.27 -10.22 13.34
N LEU A 96 13.79 -10.19 14.59
CA LEU A 96 12.37 -10.01 14.87
C LEU A 96 11.89 -8.65 14.37
N PHE A 97 12.58 -7.59 14.75
CA PHE A 97 12.20 -6.22 14.37
C PHE A 97 12.40 -5.94 12.87
N ALA A 98 13.46 -6.47 12.27
CA ALA A 98 13.66 -6.34 10.83
C ALA A 98 12.52 -6.98 10.03
N THR A 99 12.06 -8.17 10.44
CA THR A 99 10.90 -8.81 9.80
C THR A 99 9.60 -8.02 10.02
N THR A 100 9.38 -7.49 11.21
CA THR A 100 8.16 -6.74 11.54
C THR A 100 8.03 -5.45 10.74
N HIS A 101 9.14 -4.80 10.39
CA HIS A 101 9.09 -3.55 9.62
C HIS A 101 9.46 -3.73 8.14
N ALA A 102 10.35 -4.65 7.79
CA ALA A 102 10.77 -4.87 6.41
C ALA A 102 9.65 -5.48 5.55
N VAL A 103 8.86 -6.40 6.12
CA VAL A 103 7.75 -7.03 5.39
C VAL A 103 6.65 -6.01 5.07
N PRO A 104 6.10 -5.24 6.03
CA PRO A 104 5.14 -4.18 5.72
C PRO A 104 5.71 -3.12 4.78
N LEU A 105 6.96 -2.70 4.94
CA LEU A 105 7.63 -1.79 4.01
C LEU A 105 7.59 -2.31 2.58
N GLY A 106 7.99 -3.57 2.38
CA GLY A 106 7.96 -4.22 1.06
C GLY A 106 6.56 -4.27 0.46
N LEU A 107 5.54 -4.62 1.27
CA LEU A 107 4.15 -4.68 0.83
C LEU A 107 3.62 -3.29 0.45
N TYR A 108 3.84 -2.26 1.26
CA TYR A 108 3.40 -0.90 0.95
C TYR A 108 4.15 -0.32 -0.25
N ALA A 109 5.45 -0.54 -0.36
CA ALA A 109 6.23 -0.15 -1.54
C ALA A 109 5.68 -0.83 -2.80
N PHE A 110 5.38 -2.14 -2.73
CA PHE A 110 4.77 -2.86 -3.83
C PHE A 110 3.43 -2.24 -4.24
N VAL A 111 2.55 -1.92 -3.30
CA VAL A 111 1.26 -1.26 -3.58
C VAL A 111 1.48 0.07 -4.29
N VAL A 112 2.42 0.91 -3.82
CA VAL A 112 2.73 2.20 -4.44
C VAL A 112 3.21 2.01 -5.87
N PHE A 113 4.19 1.13 -6.10
CA PHE A 113 4.70 0.87 -7.45
C PHE A 113 3.63 0.31 -8.36
N TYR A 114 2.89 -0.67 -7.88
CA TYR A 114 1.89 -1.37 -8.66
C TYR A 114 0.71 -0.46 -9.07
N LEU A 115 0.17 0.32 -8.14
CA LEU A 115 -0.90 1.28 -8.42
C LEU A 115 -0.47 2.39 -9.39
N ASN A 116 0.83 2.63 -9.53
CA ASN A 116 1.39 3.63 -10.44
C ASN A 116 1.84 3.06 -11.80
N THR A 117 1.65 1.76 -12.07
CA THR A 117 1.86 1.22 -13.42
C THR A 117 0.83 1.80 -14.39
N ASN A 118 1.22 1.97 -15.65
CA ASN A 118 0.33 2.53 -16.67
C ASN A 118 -0.97 1.73 -16.82
N GLU A 119 -0.87 0.40 -16.81
CA GLU A 119 -2.01 -0.51 -16.92
C GLU A 119 -3.05 -0.27 -15.81
N ILE A 120 -2.58 -0.10 -14.56
CA ILE A 120 -3.48 0.13 -13.42
C ILE A 120 -4.03 1.56 -13.46
N ARG A 121 -3.21 2.54 -13.80
CA ARG A 121 -3.63 3.95 -13.91
C ARG A 121 -4.77 4.11 -14.94
N ASP A 122 -4.69 3.43 -16.07
CA ASP A 122 -5.74 3.42 -17.09
C ASP A 122 -7.07 2.89 -16.55
N LEU A 123 -7.03 1.89 -15.67
CA LEU A 123 -8.23 1.34 -15.03
C LEU A 123 -8.96 2.34 -14.11
N PHE A 124 -8.23 3.32 -13.58
CA PHE A 124 -8.78 4.42 -12.78
C PHE A 124 -9.09 5.68 -13.60
N GLY A 125 -8.97 5.60 -14.94
CA GLY A 125 -9.19 6.73 -15.84
C GLY A 125 -8.10 7.80 -15.80
N LEU A 126 -6.87 7.41 -15.41
CA LEU A 126 -5.70 8.29 -15.36
C LEU A 126 -4.95 8.24 -16.69
N VAL A 127 -4.52 9.40 -17.16
CA VAL A 127 -3.70 9.49 -18.39
C VAL A 127 -2.37 8.76 -18.18
N PRO A 128 -1.92 7.91 -19.14
CA PRO A 128 -0.61 7.27 -19.07
C PRO A 128 0.52 8.29 -18.95
N LEU A 129 1.51 8.01 -18.09
CA LEU A 129 2.64 8.91 -17.81
C LEU A 129 3.51 9.25 -19.04
N ASN A 130 3.37 8.50 -20.14
CA ASN A 130 4.22 8.59 -21.32
C ASN A 130 3.54 9.15 -22.58
N GLN A 131 2.29 9.60 -22.52
CA GLN A 131 1.60 10.13 -23.71
C GLN A 131 2.12 11.51 -24.16
N ASP A 132 2.83 12.26 -23.31
CA ASP A 132 3.36 13.58 -23.65
C ASP A 132 4.62 13.56 -24.56
N LYS A 133 5.14 12.38 -24.92
CA LYS A 133 6.40 12.28 -25.68
C LYS A 133 6.25 12.11 -27.18
N ASN A 134 5.05 12.05 -27.72
CA ASN A 134 4.84 11.99 -29.16
C ASN A 134 3.80 13.06 -29.59
N PRO A 135 4.20 14.33 -29.78
CA PRO A 135 3.41 15.21 -30.64
C PRO A 135 3.52 14.58 -32.05
N GLY A 136 2.42 13.96 -32.49
CA GLY A 136 2.31 13.44 -33.84
C GLY A 136 2.61 14.51 -34.88
N PRO A 137 2.93 14.10 -36.13
CA PRO A 137 3.39 14.97 -37.19
C PRO A 137 2.40 16.05 -37.55
#